data_2ab5f702c1ba40117357abb5ac2db803
#
_entry.id   2ab5f702c1ba40117357abb5ac2db803
#
_cell.length_a   1.000
_cell.length_b   1.000
_cell.length_c   1.000
_cell.angle_alpha   90.00
_cell.angle_beta   90.00
_cell.angle_gamma   90.00
#
_symmetry.space_group_name_H-M   'P 1'
#
loop_
_entity.id
_entity.type
_entity.pdbx_description
1 polymer ?
#
loop_
_entity_poly.entity_id
_entity_poly.type
_entity_poly.pdbx_seq_one_letter_code
_entity_poly.pdbx_strand_id
1 'polypeptide(L)'
;MKEGGLLPLLAGFAVIALLGSLADGAIRRFGLWRGWITNVSAADFLDQLGFAYEPELEQVLSSTLIPRPEPAYLIASHLVDAAWEGVLAFGCAVLAIAVMRGGATAFQAFSGFRWPFRTAALGLLNILLVALWSLLLLIPGICAAYSYRMAFLLLADHPDWSPWRAIQESKRLMHGHRWRLACLDASFIGWFLLVAITMGLAGIFVTPYYATANAAFYEDLLDRDADGNA
;
A
#
# COMPACT_ATOMS: atom_id res chain seq x y z
N MET A 1 20.82 -4.68 -16.63
CA MET A 1 19.61 -5.53 -16.46
C MET A 1 19.65 -6.59 -17.55
N LYS A 2 19.73 -7.88 -17.19
CA LYS A 2 19.64 -8.98 -18.18
C LYS A 2 18.22 -8.97 -18.77
N GLU A 3 18.11 -9.18 -20.07
CA GLU A 3 16.87 -9.03 -20.86
C GLU A 3 15.63 -9.85 -20.38
N GLY A 4 15.78 -10.72 -19.39
CA GLY A 4 14.69 -11.53 -18.82
C GLY A 4 13.95 -10.93 -17.62
N GLY A 5 14.38 -9.79 -17.06
CA GLY A 5 13.86 -9.30 -15.79
C GLY A 5 12.62 -8.41 -15.87
N LEU A 6 12.42 -7.67 -16.97
CA LEU A 6 11.35 -6.68 -17.07
C LEU A 6 9.96 -7.31 -17.23
N LEU A 7 9.86 -8.34 -18.06
CA LEU A 7 8.59 -8.97 -18.42
C LEU A 7 7.93 -9.70 -17.23
N PRO A 8 8.65 -10.57 -16.47
CA PRO A 8 8.08 -11.19 -15.28
C PRO A 8 7.78 -10.17 -14.17
N LEU A 9 8.55 -9.07 -14.07
CA LEU A 9 8.29 -7.98 -13.16
C LEU A 9 6.96 -7.32 -13.49
N LEU A 10 6.77 -6.85 -14.73
CA LEU A 10 5.53 -6.20 -15.17
C LEU A 10 4.32 -7.13 -15.02
N ALA A 11 4.47 -8.42 -15.41
CA ALA A 11 3.40 -9.40 -15.27
C ALA A 11 3.04 -9.63 -13.78
N GLY A 12 4.02 -9.76 -12.90
CA GLY A 12 3.79 -9.91 -11.47
C GLY A 12 3.06 -8.72 -10.85
N PHE A 13 3.49 -7.50 -11.16
CA PHE A 13 2.81 -6.29 -10.68
C PHE A 13 1.42 -6.10 -11.26
N ALA A 14 1.19 -6.45 -12.53
CA ALA A 14 -0.14 -6.43 -13.14
C ALA A 14 -1.10 -7.39 -12.43
N VAL A 15 -0.63 -8.59 -12.09
CA VAL A 15 -1.41 -9.57 -11.30
C VAL A 15 -1.74 -9.02 -9.91
N ILE A 16 -0.78 -8.42 -9.22
CA ILE A 16 -1.00 -7.82 -7.89
C ILE A 16 -2.04 -6.70 -7.97
N ALA A 17 -1.93 -5.81 -8.95
CA ALA A 17 -2.90 -4.72 -9.15
C ALA A 17 -4.31 -5.26 -9.45
N LEU A 18 -4.41 -6.30 -10.27
CA LEU A 18 -5.70 -6.96 -10.57
C LEU A 18 -6.32 -7.57 -9.31
N LEU A 19 -5.53 -8.29 -8.52
CA LEU A 19 -6.00 -8.89 -7.26
C LEU A 19 -6.46 -7.83 -6.26
N GLY A 20 -5.74 -6.70 -6.15
CA GLY A 20 -6.14 -5.56 -5.33
C GLY A 20 -7.52 -5.04 -5.74
N SER A 21 -7.69 -4.72 -7.03
CA SER A 21 -8.95 -4.17 -7.53
C SER A 21 -10.15 -5.13 -7.40
N LEU A 22 -9.91 -6.43 -7.52
CA LEU A 22 -10.97 -7.45 -7.31
C LEU A 22 -11.38 -7.53 -5.84
N ALA A 23 -10.43 -7.44 -4.90
CA ALA A 23 -10.72 -7.44 -3.48
C ALA A 23 -11.53 -6.21 -3.06
N ASP A 24 -11.13 -5.01 -3.48
CA ASP A 24 -11.87 -3.77 -3.23
C ASP A 24 -13.32 -3.85 -3.76
N GLY A 25 -13.47 -4.36 -4.97
CA GLY A 25 -14.78 -4.59 -5.57
C GLY A 25 -15.65 -5.57 -4.77
N ALA A 26 -15.06 -6.64 -4.25
CA ALA A 26 -15.74 -7.64 -3.42
C ALA A 26 -16.16 -7.07 -2.07
N ILE A 27 -15.28 -6.33 -1.39
CA ILE A 27 -15.55 -5.68 -0.10
C ILE A 27 -16.69 -4.69 -0.24
N ARG A 28 -16.68 -3.87 -1.28
CA ARG A 28 -17.73 -2.90 -1.55
C ARG A 28 -19.09 -3.58 -1.84
N ARG A 29 -19.10 -4.64 -2.65
CA ARG A 29 -20.32 -5.42 -2.94
C ARG A 29 -20.88 -6.06 -1.68
N PHE A 30 -20.01 -6.57 -0.81
CA PHE A 30 -20.40 -7.12 0.49
C PHE A 30 -21.04 -6.05 1.39
N GLY A 31 -20.44 -4.86 1.46
CA GLY A 31 -21.00 -3.72 2.22
C GLY A 31 -22.38 -3.30 1.73
N LEU A 32 -22.60 -3.26 0.40
CA LEU A 32 -23.91 -2.98 -0.20
C LEU A 32 -24.92 -4.10 0.12
N TRP A 33 -24.53 -5.36 0.02
CA TRP A 33 -25.39 -6.51 0.29
C TRP A 33 -25.82 -6.58 1.76
N ARG A 34 -24.93 -6.23 2.70
CA ARG A 34 -25.23 -6.20 4.14
C ARG A 34 -25.98 -4.94 4.58
N GLY A 35 -26.18 -3.98 3.68
CA GLY A 35 -26.82 -2.69 4.00
C GLY A 35 -25.94 -1.74 4.83
N TRP A 36 -24.65 -2.00 4.90
CA TRP A 36 -23.66 -1.11 5.56
C TRP A 36 -23.30 0.11 4.69
N ILE A 37 -23.62 0.06 3.42
CA ILE A 37 -23.52 1.20 2.52
C ILE A 37 -24.95 1.53 2.08
N THR A 38 -25.45 2.65 2.51
CA THR A 38 -26.75 3.18 2.08
C THR A 38 -26.52 4.22 0.98
N ASN A 39 -27.45 4.30 0.04
CA ASN A 39 -27.42 5.36 -0.95
C ASN A 39 -28.37 6.47 -0.49
N VAL A 40 -27.84 7.67 -0.37
CA VAL A 40 -28.58 8.89 0.00
C VAL A 40 -28.62 9.79 -1.23
N SER A 41 -29.71 10.50 -1.47
CA SER A 41 -29.75 11.48 -2.57
C SER A 41 -28.76 12.62 -2.30
N ALA A 42 -28.21 13.19 -3.35
CA ALA A 42 -27.33 14.34 -3.21
C ALA A 42 -28.07 15.53 -2.58
N ALA A 43 -29.39 15.67 -2.83
CA ALA A 43 -30.22 16.66 -2.20
C ALA A 43 -30.27 16.49 -0.67
N ASP A 44 -30.62 15.30 -0.18
CA ASP A 44 -30.67 15.00 1.27
C ASP A 44 -29.30 15.18 1.93
N PHE A 45 -28.22 14.87 1.24
CA PHE A 45 -26.86 15.05 1.74
C PHE A 45 -26.51 16.54 1.90
N LEU A 46 -26.85 17.38 0.92
CA LEU A 46 -26.61 18.81 0.97
C LEU A 46 -27.49 19.49 2.04
N ASP A 47 -28.74 19.07 2.16
CA ASP A 47 -29.64 19.57 3.23
C ASP A 47 -29.09 19.28 4.64
N GLN A 48 -28.52 18.09 4.86
CA GLN A 48 -27.89 17.74 6.15
C GLN A 48 -26.67 18.59 6.44
N LEU A 49 -25.95 19.08 5.42
CA LEU A 49 -24.81 19.98 5.57
C LEU A 49 -25.23 21.45 5.68
N GLY A 50 -26.53 21.76 5.54
CA GLY A 50 -27.05 23.13 5.59
C GLY A 50 -26.80 23.95 4.33
N PHE A 51 -26.51 23.31 3.19
CA PHE A 51 -26.37 24.00 1.91
C PHE A 51 -27.73 24.18 1.24
N ALA A 52 -28.09 25.44 0.95
CA ALA A 52 -29.21 25.76 0.10
C ALA A 52 -28.81 25.67 -1.39
N TYR A 53 -29.67 25.13 -2.23
CA TYR A 53 -29.50 25.03 -3.68
C TYR A 53 -30.74 25.51 -4.40
N GLU A 54 -30.56 25.92 -5.68
CA GLU A 54 -31.67 26.40 -6.52
C GLU A 54 -32.65 25.27 -6.83
N PRO A 55 -33.97 25.54 -6.84
CA PRO A 55 -34.99 24.52 -7.10
C PRO A 55 -34.84 23.78 -8.42
N GLU A 56 -34.23 24.40 -9.42
CA GLU A 56 -33.95 23.79 -10.72
C GLU A 56 -32.97 22.60 -10.60
N LEU A 57 -32.08 22.63 -9.61
CA LEU A 57 -31.11 21.57 -9.36
C LEU A 57 -31.67 20.42 -8.51
N GLU A 58 -32.80 20.62 -7.84
CA GLU A 58 -33.39 19.62 -6.93
C GLU A 58 -33.67 18.29 -7.65
N GLN A 59 -34.19 18.34 -8.87
CA GLN A 59 -34.47 17.13 -9.65
C GLN A 59 -33.20 16.35 -10.02
N VAL A 60 -32.12 17.04 -10.33
CA VAL A 60 -30.83 16.41 -10.65
C VAL A 60 -30.20 15.85 -9.38
N LEU A 61 -30.19 16.62 -8.30
CA LEU A 61 -29.62 16.25 -7.01
C LEU A 61 -30.39 15.07 -6.37
N SER A 62 -31.71 15.07 -6.45
CA SER A 62 -32.54 13.95 -5.93
C SER A 62 -32.36 12.66 -6.69
N SER A 63 -32.02 12.73 -7.99
CA SER A 63 -31.70 11.55 -8.81
C SER A 63 -30.26 11.05 -8.65
N THR A 64 -29.38 11.89 -8.10
CA THR A 64 -27.95 11.56 -7.88
C THR A 64 -27.78 10.87 -6.54
N LEU A 65 -27.44 9.57 -6.58
CA LEU A 65 -27.23 8.77 -5.36
C LEU A 65 -25.77 8.81 -4.93
N ILE A 66 -25.54 9.21 -3.68
CA ILE A 66 -24.23 9.23 -3.04
C ILE A 66 -24.15 8.04 -2.07
N PRO A 67 -23.14 7.17 -2.18
CA PRO A 67 -22.95 6.08 -1.22
C PRO A 67 -22.53 6.63 0.13
N ARG A 68 -23.28 6.31 1.17
CA ARG A 68 -23.00 6.68 2.57
C ARG A 68 -22.67 5.42 3.35
N PRO A 69 -21.38 5.14 3.59
CA PRO A 69 -20.98 3.99 4.39
C PRO A 69 -21.19 4.26 5.88
N GLU A 70 -21.62 3.24 6.61
CA GLU A 70 -21.65 3.30 8.08
C GLU A 70 -20.23 3.32 8.67
N PRO A 71 -20.01 3.97 9.83
CA PRO A 71 -18.68 4.01 10.47
C PRO A 71 -18.10 2.62 10.75
N ALA A 72 -18.94 1.67 11.13
CA ALA A 72 -18.52 0.28 11.34
C ALA A 72 -17.99 -0.38 10.07
N TYR A 73 -18.62 -0.09 8.91
CA TYR A 73 -18.15 -0.55 7.61
C TYR A 73 -16.80 0.08 7.24
N LEU A 74 -16.62 1.38 7.48
CA LEU A 74 -15.35 2.06 7.20
C LEU A 74 -14.20 1.44 7.98
N ILE A 75 -14.38 1.18 9.27
CA ILE A 75 -13.37 0.52 10.10
C ILE A 75 -13.11 -0.89 9.60
N ALA A 76 -14.16 -1.68 9.36
CA ALA A 76 -14.02 -3.06 8.92
C ALA A 76 -13.35 -3.16 7.54
N SER A 77 -13.74 -2.30 6.57
CA SER A 77 -13.14 -2.28 5.24
C SER A 77 -11.65 -1.93 5.32
N HIS A 78 -11.26 -0.88 6.05
CA HIS A 78 -9.86 -0.52 6.21
C HIS A 78 -9.01 -1.62 6.87
N LEU A 79 -9.56 -2.37 7.82
CA LEU A 79 -8.86 -3.51 8.43
C LEU A 79 -8.67 -4.65 7.42
N VAL A 80 -9.70 -4.95 6.63
CA VAL A 80 -9.60 -5.98 5.58
C VAL A 80 -8.64 -5.54 4.48
N ASP A 81 -8.72 -4.29 4.04
CA ASP A 81 -7.81 -3.71 3.05
C ASP A 81 -6.36 -3.76 3.54
N ALA A 82 -6.09 -3.36 4.78
CA ALA A 82 -4.77 -3.41 5.38
C ALA A 82 -4.19 -4.82 5.44
N ALA A 83 -5.02 -5.81 5.79
CA ALA A 83 -4.62 -7.21 5.80
C ALA A 83 -4.31 -7.72 4.38
N TRP A 84 -5.17 -7.36 3.42
CA TRP A 84 -5.01 -7.72 2.03
C TRP A 84 -3.79 -7.07 1.38
N GLU A 85 -3.61 -5.76 1.59
CA GLU A 85 -2.43 -5.02 1.16
C GLU A 85 -1.14 -5.61 1.73
N GLY A 86 -1.16 -6.09 2.98
CA GLY A 86 -0.03 -6.78 3.59
C GLY A 86 0.39 -8.03 2.82
N VAL A 87 -0.59 -8.83 2.35
CA VAL A 87 -0.33 -10.02 1.52
C VAL A 87 0.26 -9.63 0.17
N LEU A 88 -0.29 -8.61 -0.48
CA LEU A 88 0.18 -8.13 -1.78
C LEU A 88 1.54 -7.44 -1.68
N ALA A 89 1.77 -6.62 -0.65
CA ALA A 89 3.04 -5.94 -0.42
C ALA A 89 4.19 -6.92 -0.20
N PHE A 90 3.92 -8.05 0.48
CA PHE A 90 4.90 -9.12 0.61
C PHE A 90 5.25 -9.74 -0.75
N GLY A 91 4.26 -10.02 -1.60
CA GLY A 91 4.48 -10.48 -2.97
C GLY A 91 5.33 -9.52 -3.79
N CYS A 92 5.04 -8.20 -3.68
CA CYS A 92 5.85 -7.15 -4.30
C CYS A 92 7.29 -7.15 -3.78
N ALA A 93 7.49 -7.30 -2.47
CA ALA A 93 8.81 -7.31 -1.85
C ALA A 93 9.64 -8.49 -2.34
N VAL A 94 9.08 -9.71 -2.33
CA VAL A 94 9.75 -10.92 -2.85
C VAL A 94 10.12 -10.76 -4.31
N LEU A 95 9.21 -10.26 -5.14
CA LEU A 95 9.44 -10.05 -6.56
C LEU A 95 10.55 -9.01 -6.79
N ALA A 96 10.54 -7.90 -6.05
CA ALA A 96 11.54 -6.84 -6.17
C ALA A 96 12.95 -7.32 -5.79
N ILE A 97 13.09 -8.05 -4.68
CA ILE A 97 14.36 -8.67 -4.27
C ILE A 97 14.84 -9.68 -5.32
N ALA A 98 13.93 -10.53 -5.83
CA ALA A 98 14.27 -11.52 -6.84
C ALA A 98 14.77 -10.90 -8.15
N VAL A 99 14.23 -9.74 -8.54
CA VAL A 99 14.72 -8.96 -9.69
C VAL A 99 16.14 -8.48 -9.44
N MET A 100 16.43 -7.94 -8.26
CA MET A 100 17.76 -7.45 -7.89
C MET A 100 18.79 -8.59 -7.92
N ARG A 101 18.41 -9.78 -7.42
CA ARG A 101 19.28 -10.97 -7.37
C ARG A 101 19.30 -11.77 -8.66
N GLY A 102 18.56 -11.38 -9.70
CA GLY A 102 18.61 -11.93 -11.06
C GLY A 102 17.80 -13.23 -11.29
N GLY A 103 16.85 -13.59 -10.40
CA GLY A 103 16.04 -14.81 -10.46
C GLY A 103 14.53 -14.58 -10.43
N ALA A 104 14.03 -13.48 -11.02
CA ALA A 104 12.62 -13.13 -10.94
C ALA A 104 11.71 -14.01 -11.78
N THR A 105 10.61 -14.48 -11.16
CA THR A 105 9.50 -15.15 -11.84
C THR A 105 8.18 -14.47 -11.45
N ALA A 106 7.22 -14.36 -12.40
CA ALA A 106 5.93 -13.75 -12.14
C ALA A 106 5.15 -14.44 -11.00
N PHE A 107 5.36 -15.74 -10.78
CA PHE A 107 4.75 -16.51 -9.70
C PHE A 107 5.16 -16.06 -8.30
N GLN A 108 6.28 -15.38 -8.16
CA GLN A 108 6.72 -14.83 -6.87
C GLN A 108 5.77 -13.72 -6.35
N ALA A 109 4.97 -13.11 -7.23
CA ALA A 109 3.89 -12.21 -6.83
C ALA A 109 2.88 -12.88 -5.89
N PHE A 110 2.67 -14.19 -6.02
CA PHE A 110 1.77 -14.96 -5.15
C PHE A 110 2.42 -15.46 -3.86
N SER A 111 3.67 -15.15 -3.58
CA SER A 111 4.38 -15.64 -2.39
C SER A 111 3.73 -15.19 -1.08
N GLY A 112 3.03 -14.04 -1.06
CA GLY A 112 2.25 -13.59 0.09
C GLY A 112 1.16 -14.57 0.52
N PHE A 113 0.58 -15.30 -0.42
CA PHE A 113 -0.45 -16.32 -0.14
C PHE A 113 0.09 -17.61 0.49
N ARG A 114 1.39 -17.79 0.50
CA ARG A 114 2.03 -18.94 1.18
C ARG A 114 1.96 -18.79 2.71
N TRP A 115 1.99 -17.57 3.22
CA TRP A 115 1.96 -17.24 4.65
C TRP A 115 0.94 -16.12 4.94
N PRO A 116 -0.35 -16.31 4.56
CA PRO A 116 -1.32 -15.21 4.52
C PRO A 116 -1.53 -14.55 5.89
N PHE A 117 -1.54 -15.32 6.96
CA PHE A 117 -1.73 -14.78 8.31
C PHE A 117 -0.55 -13.93 8.78
N ARG A 118 0.67 -14.28 8.44
CA ARG A 118 1.87 -13.51 8.83
C ARG A 118 1.97 -12.21 8.04
N THR A 119 1.75 -12.27 6.73
CA THR A 119 1.81 -11.10 5.85
C THR A 119 0.67 -10.13 6.13
N ALA A 120 -0.54 -10.63 6.36
CA ALA A 120 -1.67 -9.82 6.80
C ALA A 120 -1.43 -9.19 8.18
N ALA A 121 -0.89 -9.96 9.14
CA ALA A 121 -0.55 -9.45 10.46
C ALA A 121 0.53 -8.35 10.39
N LEU A 122 1.50 -8.47 9.49
CA LEU A 122 2.50 -7.41 9.26
C LEU A 122 1.84 -6.15 8.70
N GLY A 123 0.94 -6.28 7.72
CA GLY A 123 0.19 -5.16 7.15
C GLY A 123 -0.63 -4.43 8.21
N LEU A 124 -1.45 -5.16 8.96
CA LEU A 124 -2.25 -4.61 10.05
C LEU A 124 -1.40 -3.93 11.13
N LEU A 125 -0.32 -4.59 11.55
CA LEU A 125 0.56 -4.08 12.58
C LEU A 125 1.28 -2.79 12.12
N ASN A 126 1.70 -2.75 10.86
CA ASN A 126 2.34 -1.58 10.26
C ASN A 126 1.38 -0.37 10.25
N ILE A 127 0.16 -0.56 9.72
CA ILE A 127 -0.85 0.51 9.68
C ILE A 127 -1.23 0.95 11.10
N LEU A 128 -1.45 0.00 12.02
CA LEU A 128 -1.80 0.33 13.41
C LEU A 128 -0.71 1.16 14.09
N LEU A 129 0.55 0.78 13.95
CA LEU A 129 1.67 1.51 14.54
C LEU A 129 1.85 2.90 13.93
N VAL A 130 1.76 3.01 12.59
CA VAL A 130 1.83 4.30 11.91
C VAL A 130 0.66 5.19 12.31
N ALA A 131 -0.56 4.67 12.35
CA ALA A 131 -1.74 5.41 12.77
C ALA A 131 -1.64 5.89 14.22
N LEU A 132 -1.15 5.03 15.13
CA LEU A 132 -0.95 5.39 16.54
C LEU A 132 0.04 6.55 16.69
N TRP A 133 1.16 6.50 15.98
CA TRP A 133 2.15 7.57 15.99
C TRP A 133 1.64 8.85 15.32
N SER A 134 0.85 8.72 14.24
CA SER A 134 0.24 9.86 13.54
C SER A 134 -0.82 10.55 14.37
N LEU A 135 -1.57 9.78 15.18
CA LEU A 135 -2.56 10.32 16.11
C LEU A 135 -1.89 11.14 17.22
N LEU A 136 -0.70 10.73 17.66
CA LEU A 136 0.04 11.45 18.69
C LEU A 136 0.59 12.78 18.14
N LEU A 137 1.26 12.74 16.99
CA LEU A 137 1.81 13.90 16.28
C LEU A 137 2.14 13.50 14.82
N LEU A 138 1.90 14.39 13.88
CA LEU A 138 2.13 14.13 12.45
C LEU A 138 3.61 13.80 12.16
N ILE A 139 4.55 14.53 12.75
CA ILE A 139 6.00 14.34 12.53
C ILE A 139 6.47 12.95 12.96
N PRO A 140 6.22 12.45 14.19
CA PRO A 140 6.60 11.09 14.55
C PRO A 140 5.84 10.02 13.76
N GLY A 141 4.63 10.28 13.27
CA GLY A 141 3.92 9.39 12.34
C GLY A 141 4.67 9.19 11.03
N ILE A 142 5.15 10.27 10.42
CA ILE A 142 5.99 10.21 9.22
C ILE A 142 7.30 9.46 9.52
N CYS A 143 7.96 9.77 10.62
CA CYS A 143 9.18 9.05 11.03
C CYS A 143 8.94 7.55 11.25
N ALA A 144 7.79 7.17 11.79
CA ALA A 144 7.38 5.78 11.98
C ALA A 144 7.15 5.08 10.63
N ALA A 145 6.43 5.72 9.70
CA ALA A 145 6.20 5.18 8.36
C ALA A 145 7.51 4.86 7.63
N TYR A 146 8.48 5.78 7.66
CA TYR A 146 9.82 5.52 7.11
C TYR A 146 10.59 4.44 7.87
N SER A 147 10.42 4.34 9.19
CA SER A 147 11.11 3.34 10.00
C SER A 147 10.64 1.92 9.73
N TYR A 148 9.39 1.73 9.37
CA TYR A 148 8.79 0.42 9.15
C TYR A 148 8.77 0.02 7.66
N ARG A 149 9.27 0.88 6.78
CA ARG A 149 9.22 0.69 5.32
C ARG A 149 9.88 -0.60 4.85
N MET A 150 10.99 -1.01 5.48
CA MET A 150 11.75 -2.19 5.08
C MET A 150 11.21 -3.50 5.68
N ALA A 151 10.17 -3.45 6.53
CA ALA A 151 9.66 -4.64 7.23
C ALA A 151 9.17 -5.75 6.29
N PHE A 152 8.55 -5.39 5.15
CA PHE A 152 8.11 -6.37 4.15
C PHE A 152 9.29 -7.03 3.43
N LEU A 153 10.34 -6.28 3.12
CA LEU A 153 11.56 -6.80 2.48
C LEU A 153 12.32 -7.72 3.46
N LEU A 154 12.42 -7.34 4.72
CA LEU A 154 13.01 -8.18 5.78
C LEU A 154 12.22 -9.47 6.00
N LEU A 155 10.90 -9.41 6.01
CA LEU A 155 10.08 -10.61 6.13
C LEU A 155 10.18 -11.50 4.87
N ALA A 156 10.39 -10.92 3.70
CA ALA A 156 10.61 -11.66 2.45
C ALA A 156 11.93 -12.43 2.47
N ASP A 157 12.98 -11.86 3.03
CA ASP A 157 14.28 -12.53 3.20
C ASP A 157 14.28 -13.55 4.35
N HIS A 158 13.50 -13.29 5.39
CA HIS A 158 13.44 -14.11 6.60
C HIS A 158 11.98 -14.51 6.91
N PRO A 159 11.39 -15.40 6.11
CA PRO A 159 9.97 -15.78 6.27
C PRO A 159 9.66 -16.49 7.60
N ASP A 160 10.68 -16.93 8.30
CA ASP A 160 10.54 -17.55 9.64
C ASP A 160 10.36 -16.53 10.77
N TRP A 161 10.65 -15.24 10.49
CA TRP A 161 10.50 -14.21 11.50
C TRP A 161 9.03 -13.90 11.80
N SER A 162 8.77 -13.46 13.03
CA SER A 162 7.46 -12.90 13.37
C SER A 162 7.30 -11.49 12.75
N PRO A 163 6.07 -11.07 12.45
CA PRO A 163 5.80 -9.70 11.96
C PRO A 163 6.37 -8.62 12.87
N TRP A 164 6.28 -8.81 14.18
CA TRP A 164 6.83 -7.89 15.17
C TRP A 164 8.35 -7.77 15.06
N ARG A 165 9.06 -8.90 14.91
CA ARG A 165 10.52 -8.91 14.73
C ARG A 165 10.93 -8.19 13.46
N ALA A 166 10.20 -8.39 12.34
CA ALA A 166 10.48 -7.70 11.08
C ALA A 166 10.35 -6.18 11.22
N ILE A 167 9.34 -5.69 11.98
CA ILE A 167 9.18 -4.25 12.26
C ILE A 167 10.30 -3.72 13.14
N GLN A 168 10.68 -4.43 14.19
CA GLN A 168 11.78 -4.00 15.08
C GLN A 168 13.09 -3.92 14.31
N GLU A 169 13.38 -4.90 13.47
CA GLU A 169 14.60 -4.94 12.69
C GLU A 169 14.58 -3.87 11.58
N SER A 170 13.43 -3.62 10.94
CA SER A 170 13.25 -2.50 10.03
C SER A 170 13.56 -1.16 10.71
N LYS A 171 13.07 -0.96 11.94
CA LYS A 171 13.34 0.25 12.73
C LYS A 171 14.83 0.40 13.05
N ARG A 172 15.52 -0.70 13.37
CA ARG A 172 16.98 -0.72 13.63
C ARG A 172 17.74 -0.33 12.37
N LEU A 173 17.47 -1.01 11.27
CA LEU A 173 18.14 -0.83 9.99
C LEU A 173 17.94 0.58 9.41
N MET A 174 16.75 1.15 9.59
CA MET A 174 16.40 2.50 9.12
C MET A 174 16.90 3.62 10.04
N HIS A 175 17.51 3.28 11.18
CA HIS A 175 18.05 4.30 12.08
C HIS A 175 19.21 5.04 11.41
N GLY A 176 19.11 6.37 11.33
CA GLY A 176 20.10 7.20 10.63
C GLY A 176 19.89 7.32 9.11
N HIS A 177 19.16 6.38 8.48
CA HIS A 177 19.02 6.31 7.02
C HIS A 177 17.65 6.80 6.48
N ARG A 178 16.72 7.23 7.35
CA ARG A 178 15.37 7.71 6.98
C ARG A 178 15.40 8.86 5.98
N TRP A 179 16.34 9.81 6.16
CA TRP A 179 16.50 10.95 5.28
C TRP A 179 16.92 10.54 3.85
N ARG A 180 17.80 9.55 3.74
CA ARG A 180 18.21 8.99 2.44
C ARG A 180 17.03 8.40 1.68
N LEU A 181 16.16 7.66 2.39
CA LEU A 181 14.93 7.12 1.79
C LEU A 181 13.95 8.25 1.42
N ALA A 182 13.84 9.29 2.23
CA ALA A 182 13.00 10.45 1.90
C ALA A 182 13.52 11.17 0.64
N CYS A 183 14.84 11.29 0.45
CA CYS A 183 15.42 11.81 -0.78
C CYS A 183 15.14 10.91 -2.00
N LEU A 184 15.15 9.58 -1.82
CA LEU A 184 14.74 8.65 -2.86
C LEU A 184 13.28 8.90 -3.24
N ASP A 185 12.37 8.96 -2.28
CA ASP A 185 10.95 9.23 -2.52
C ASP A 185 10.75 10.60 -3.22
N ALA A 186 11.50 11.62 -2.79
CA ALA A 186 11.47 12.94 -3.43
C ALA A 186 11.87 12.91 -4.91
N SER A 187 12.82 12.04 -5.28
CA SER A 187 13.21 11.86 -6.68
C SER A 187 12.11 11.26 -7.55
N PHE A 188 11.16 10.54 -6.92
CA PHE A 188 10.01 9.94 -7.60
C PHE A 188 8.79 10.86 -7.71
N ILE A 189 8.80 12.07 -7.10
CA ILE A 189 7.65 12.99 -7.13
C ILE A 189 7.22 13.29 -8.57
N GLY A 190 8.17 13.53 -9.48
CA GLY A 190 7.87 13.78 -10.90
C GLY A 190 7.19 12.58 -11.59
N TRP A 191 7.59 11.37 -11.23
CA TRP A 191 6.98 10.14 -11.73
C TRP A 191 5.57 9.94 -11.19
N PHE A 192 5.34 10.23 -9.90
CA PHE A 192 3.99 10.17 -9.31
C PHE A 192 3.06 11.24 -9.89
N LEU A 193 3.59 12.44 -10.21
CA LEU A 193 2.84 13.45 -10.91
C LEU A 193 2.43 12.97 -12.32
N LEU A 194 3.34 12.30 -13.04
CA LEU A 194 3.04 11.69 -14.34
C LEU A 194 1.95 10.63 -14.21
N VAL A 195 1.98 9.79 -13.17
CA VAL A 195 0.91 8.81 -12.88
C VAL A 195 -0.43 9.52 -12.67
N ALA A 196 -0.46 10.61 -11.92
CA ALA A 196 -1.67 11.41 -11.69
C ALA A 196 -2.21 12.02 -12.99
N ILE A 197 -1.35 12.64 -13.82
CA ILE A 197 -1.75 13.26 -15.10
C ILE A 197 -2.28 12.20 -16.08
N THR A 198 -1.68 11.02 -16.11
CA THR A 198 -2.11 9.92 -16.99
C THR A 198 -3.28 9.09 -16.42
N MET A 199 -3.94 9.58 -15.37
CA MET A 199 -5.03 8.87 -14.68
C MET A 199 -4.65 7.42 -14.28
N GLY A 200 -3.39 7.21 -13.87
CA GLY A 200 -2.90 5.92 -13.41
C GLY A 200 -2.20 5.06 -14.48
N LEU A 201 -2.32 5.37 -15.77
CA LEU A 201 -1.72 4.55 -16.84
C LEU A 201 -0.20 4.42 -16.71
N ALA A 202 0.50 5.51 -16.36
CA ALA A 202 1.93 5.46 -16.12
C ALA A 202 2.32 4.60 -14.91
N GLY A 203 1.39 4.34 -13.99
CA GLY A 203 1.60 3.51 -12.79
C GLY A 203 2.07 2.10 -13.12
N ILE A 204 1.64 1.53 -14.25
CA ILE A 204 2.08 0.20 -14.71
C ILE A 204 3.61 0.10 -14.80
N PHE A 205 4.27 1.20 -15.19
CA PHE A 205 5.73 1.26 -15.30
C PHE A 205 6.39 1.85 -14.05
N VAL A 206 5.78 2.86 -13.44
CA VAL A 206 6.34 3.57 -12.28
C VAL A 206 6.35 2.69 -11.03
N THR A 207 5.28 1.92 -10.78
CA THR A 207 5.17 1.07 -9.59
C THR A 207 6.28 0.00 -9.52
N PRO A 208 6.53 -0.82 -10.56
CA PRO A 208 7.61 -1.79 -10.52
C PRO A 208 8.99 -1.14 -10.44
N TYR A 209 9.18 0.01 -11.09
CA TYR A 209 10.43 0.75 -11.00
C TYR A 209 10.69 1.26 -9.59
N TYR A 210 9.68 1.83 -8.94
CA TYR A 210 9.76 2.30 -7.56
C TYR A 210 9.99 1.13 -6.57
N ALA A 211 9.34 -0.02 -6.77
CA ALA A 211 9.55 -1.19 -5.94
C ALA A 211 10.98 -1.73 -6.03
N THR A 212 11.54 -1.77 -7.25
CA THR A 212 12.96 -2.17 -7.44
C THR A 212 13.94 -1.16 -6.87
N ALA A 213 13.65 0.13 -6.92
CA ALA A 213 14.45 1.16 -6.28
C ALA A 213 14.47 1.01 -4.74
N ASN A 214 13.31 0.69 -4.13
CA ASN A 214 13.24 0.38 -2.69
C ASN A 214 14.01 -0.90 -2.34
N ALA A 215 13.96 -1.94 -3.19
CA ALA A 215 14.74 -3.16 -2.98
C ALA A 215 16.25 -2.90 -3.11
N ALA A 216 16.68 -2.08 -4.07
CA ALA A 216 18.07 -1.68 -4.21
C ALA A 216 18.57 -0.88 -2.99
N PHE A 217 17.73 0.00 -2.47
CA PHE A 217 18.02 0.73 -1.23
C PHE A 217 18.15 -0.21 -0.03
N TYR A 218 17.30 -1.24 0.04
CA TYR A 218 17.36 -2.27 1.09
C TYR A 218 18.67 -3.07 1.01
N GLU A 219 19.11 -3.51 -0.17
CA GLU A 219 20.40 -4.19 -0.35
C GLU A 219 21.57 -3.30 0.08
N ASP A 220 21.59 -2.00 -0.30
CA ASP A 220 22.62 -1.04 0.14
C ASP A 220 22.64 -0.88 1.68
N LEU A 221 21.48 -0.97 2.34
CA LEU A 221 21.42 -0.95 3.79
C LEU A 221 22.01 -2.21 4.43
N LEU A 222 21.75 -3.39 3.85
CA LEU A 222 22.31 -4.66 4.34
C LEU A 222 23.82 -4.69 4.19
N ASP A 223 24.34 -4.24 3.05
CA ASP A 223 25.78 -4.17 2.81
C ASP A 223 26.47 -3.25 3.83
N ARG A 224 25.88 -2.10 4.12
CA ARG A 224 26.41 -1.16 5.15
C ARG A 224 26.34 -1.70 6.57
N ASP A 225 25.26 -2.42 6.90
CA ASP A 225 25.14 -3.05 8.23
C ASP A 225 26.21 -4.15 8.39
N ALA A 226 26.49 -4.91 7.32
CA ALA A 226 27.56 -5.90 7.29
C ALA A 226 28.96 -5.29 7.44
N ASP A 227 29.20 -4.12 6.83
CA ASP A 227 30.47 -3.41 6.91
C ASP A 227 30.69 -2.65 8.24
N GLY A 228 29.72 -2.68 9.16
CA GLY A 228 29.77 -1.99 10.44
C GLY A 228 29.65 -0.47 10.35
N ASN A 229 29.14 0.04 9.23
CA ASN A 229 28.90 1.48 8.97
C ASN A 229 27.45 1.89 9.21
N ALA A 230 26.72 1.16 10.06
CA ALA A 230 25.33 1.46 10.42
C ALA A 230 25.20 2.52 11.51
#